data_16fcc8b3a692fdba0bebb92fb4922c42
#
_entry.id   16fcc8b3a692fdba0bebb92fb4922c42
#
_cell.length_a   1.000
_cell.length_b   1.000
_cell.length_c   1.000
_cell.angle_alpha   90.00
_cell.angle_beta   90.00
_cell.angle_gamma   90.00
#
_symmetry.space_group_name_H-M   'P 1'
#
loop_
_entity.id
_entity.type
_entity.pdbx_description
1 polymer ?
#
loop_
_entity_poly.entity_id
_entity_poly.type
_entity_poly.pdbx_seq_one_letter_code
_entity_poly.pdbx_strand_id
1 'polypeptide(L)'
;MAIAVLLNRMFRMEHNPLFEYIYQQKEDIDACYFIIPEEDMSSASDLKAQFYRGTLQRFYQSLHAEKLTPYVMSYDDIISFCKENNISEVVIAGDIMSYHLEEYDILHQRSLFNEARIAVTLIRGNHYFKASKTMNQQGEPYKVFTSFYKKWRPYLRHRDVYHYDLKSFEDFVIASPDDLVFDDIAFGSSQVIEQNKWQHFLDQDIQNYESGRDYLPEVLTSQLSVALAYGLLDIIEIFNDLLARYDEDEANYEAFIRELIFREFYYVLMTQYPETSYQAFKPKYRQIKWSQNEADFNVWCEGQTVFPIIDAAIMELTQTGFMHNRMRMVVSQFLTKDLFIDWTWGEKFFRKHLIDYDAASNIHGWQWSASTGTDAVPYFRMFNPIRQSERFDAKALYIKTYLPIFNQIDAKYLHDTQRNESNLFEQGIELGSHYPRQMVDHQEKRTQVLATFKALD
;
A
#
# COMPACT_ATOMS: atom_id res chain seq x y z
N MET A 1 -2.36 -8.73 -35.87
CA MET A 1 -1.42 -9.46 -34.97
C MET A 1 -2.15 -10.02 -33.77
N ALA A 2 -1.64 -11.12 -33.17
CA ALA A 2 -2.19 -11.63 -31.92
C ALA A 2 -1.42 -11.04 -30.73
N ILE A 3 -2.14 -10.54 -29.73
CA ILE A 3 -1.58 -9.91 -28.53
C ILE A 3 -2.20 -10.50 -27.26
N ALA A 4 -1.46 -10.43 -26.14
CA ALA A 4 -2.00 -10.65 -24.81
C ALA A 4 -1.95 -9.36 -23.98
N VAL A 5 -2.96 -9.14 -23.17
CA VAL A 5 -3.06 -7.99 -22.26
C VAL A 5 -3.07 -8.51 -20.83
N LEU A 6 -2.04 -8.17 -20.05
CA LEU A 6 -1.95 -8.59 -18.66
C LEU A 6 -2.70 -7.60 -17.75
N LEU A 7 -3.81 -8.06 -17.19
CA LEU A 7 -4.69 -7.29 -16.32
C LEU A 7 -4.21 -7.38 -14.85
N ASN A 8 -2.90 -7.12 -14.63
CA ASN A 8 -2.30 -7.20 -13.31
C ASN A 8 -2.65 -5.96 -12.48
N ARG A 9 -3.42 -6.12 -11.40
CA ARG A 9 -3.87 -5.05 -10.50
C ARG A 9 -4.39 -3.80 -11.22
N MET A 10 -5.18 -4.03 -12.28
CA MET A 10 -5.93 -3.02 -13.02
C MET A 10 -7.40 -3.46 -13.10
N PHE A 11 -7.99 -3.73 -11.91
CA PHE A 11 -9.28 -4.42 -11.76
C PHE A 11 -10.47 -3.46 -11.90
N ARG A 12 -10.49 -2.71 -13.02
CA ARG A 12 -11.56 -1.78 -13.37
C ARG A 12 -11.96 -1.88 -14.84
N MET A 13 -13.23 -1.63 -15.08
CA MET A 13 -13.82 -1.66 -16.43
C MET A 13 -13.75 -0.30 -17.11
N GLU A 14 -13.85 0.80 -16.36
CA GLU A 14 -13.80 2.17 -16.86
C GLU A 14 -12.42 2.78 -16.64
N HIS A 15 -12.02 3.70 -17.52
CA HIS A 15 -10.74 4.44 -17.43
C HIS A 15 -9.52 3.51 -17.29
N ASN A 16 -9.61 2.31 -17.91
CA ASN A 16 -8.53 1.34 -17.91
C ASN A 16 -7.55 1.63 -19.06
N PRO A 17 -6.30 2.00 -18.79
CA PRO A 17 -5.35 2.37 -19.83
C PRO A 17 -4.99 1.18 -20.76
N LEU A 18 -5.15 -0.07 -20.30
CA LEU A 18 -4.97 -1.25 -21.13
C LEU A 18 -6.09 -1.35 -22.19
N PHE A 19 -7.33 -1.17 -21.78
CA PHE A 19 -8.48 -1.20 -22.69
C PHE A 19 -8.45 -0.03 -23.67
N GLU A 20 -8.04 1.14 -23.23
CA GLU A 20 -7.81 2.27 -24.11
C GLU A 20 -6.76 1.97 -25.17
N TYR A 21 -5.60 1.45 -24.78
CA TYR A 21 -4.54 1.12 -25.72
C TYR A 21 -5.01 0.16 -26.80
N ILE A 22 -5.69 -0.94 -26.43
CA ILE A 22 -6.20 -1.90 -27.42
C ILE A 22 -7.33 -1.31 -28.28
N TYR A 23 -8.17 -0.45 -27.72
CA TYR A 23 -9.21 0.24 -28.49
C TYR A 23 -8.61 1.13 -29.59
N GLN A 24 -7.53 1.84 -29.28
CA GLN A 24 -6.81 2.68 -30.24
C GLN A 24 -6.07 1.86 -31.31
N GLN A 25 -5.68 0.63 -31.01
CA GLN A 25 -4.94 -0.26 -31.91
C GLN A 25 -5.82 -1.34 -32.56
N LYS A 26 -7.13 -1.33 -32.39
CA LYS A 26 -8.04 -2.42 -32.74
C LYS A 26 -7.99 -2.83 -34.22
N GLU A 27 -7.72 -1.89 -35.11
CA GLU A 27 -7.62 -2.18 -36.56
C GLU A 27 -6.38 -3.05 -36.92
N ASP A 28 -5.36 -3.08 -36.06
CA ASP A 28 -4.13 -3.86 -36.26
C ASP A 28 -4.11 -5.17 -35.46
N ILE A 29 -5.16 -5.41 -34.63
CA ILE A 29 -5.28 -6.58 -33.77
C ILE A 29 -6.26 -7.60 -34.39
N ASP A 30 -5.73 -8.78 -34.78
CA ASP A 30 -6.55 -9.89 -35.25
C ASP A 30 -7.12 -10.74 -34.10
N ALA A 31 -6.37 -10.85 -32.99
CA ALA A 31 -6.77 -11.59 -31.81
C ALA A 31 -6.13 -10.96 -30.54
N CYS A 32 -6.93 -10.77 -29.48
CA CYS A 32 -6.51 -10.26 -28.21
C CYS A 32 -6.93 -11.21 -27.07
N TYR A 33 -5.99 -11.52 -26.18
CA TYR A 33 -6.23 -12.40 -25.04
C TYR A 33 -6.09 -11.60 -23.76
N PHE A 34 -7.18 -11.50 -22.98
CA PHE A 34 -7.11 -10.93 -21.63
C PHE A 34 -6.61 -11.99 -20.67
N ILE A 35 -5.50 -11.70 -19.99
CA ILE A 35 -4.91 -12.60 -19.01
C ILE A 35 -4.84 -11.88 -17.66
N ILE A 36 -5.38 -12.49 -16.62
CA ILE A 36 -5.16 -12.09 -15.24
C ILE A 36 -4.06 -12.99 -14.70
N PRO A 37 -2.85 -12.46 -14.46
CA PRO A 37 -1.81 -13.21 -13.76
C PRO A 37 -2.25 -13.46 -12.32
N GLU A 38 -2.31 -14.72 -11.91
CA GLU A 38 -2.66 -15.09 -10.55
C GLU A 38 -1.47 -14.84 -9.62
N GLU A 39 -1.70 -14.03 -8.58
CA GLU A 39 -0.68 -13.76 -7.56
C GLU A 39 -0.57 -14.92 -6.57
N ASP A 40 0.66 -15.30 -6.22
CA ASP A 40 0.90 -16.27 -5.15
C ASP A 40 0.58 -15.65 -3.79
N MET A 41 -0.53 -16.09 -3.21
CA MET A 41 -0.99 -15.69 -1.87
C MET A 41 -0.56 -16.63 -0.75
N SER A 42 0.34 -17.57 -1.00
CA SER A 42 0.78 -18.57 0.00
C SER A 42 1.45 -17.95 1.23
N SER A 43 2.12 -16.81 1.05
CA SER A 43 2.77 -16.06 2.13
C SER A 43 1.86 -14.99 2.78
N ALA A 44 0.68 -14.74 2.22
CA ALA A 44 -0.27 -13.76 2.74
C ALA A 44 -1.05 -14.32 3.94
N SER A 45 -1.66 -13.41 4.74
CA SER A 45 -2.67 -13.82 5.72
C SER A 45 -3.94 -14.30 5.00
N ASP A 46 -4.70 -15.18 5.65
CA ASP A 46 -5.96 -15.68 5.11
C ASP A 46 -6.90 -14.53 4.74
N LEU A 47 -6.95 -13.49 5.56
CA LEU A 47 -7.77 -12.31 5.33
C LEU A 47 -7.36 -11.58 4.03
N LYS A 48 -6.07 -11.34 3.84
CA LYS A 48 -5.55 -10.71 2.63
C LYS A 48 -5.80 -11.57 1.39
N ALA A 49 -5.56 -12.88 1.49
CA ALA A 49 -5.81 -13.81 0.41
C ALA A 49 -7.30 -13.86 0.02
N GLN A 50 -8.21 -13.86 0.99
CA GLN A 50 -9.65 -13.79 0.74
C GLN A 50 -10.03 -12.47 0.07
N PHE A 51 -9.49 -11.32 0.55
CA PHE A 51 -9.77 -10.02 -0.06
C PHE A 51 -9.31 -9.95 -1.51
N TYR A 52 -8.11 -10.45 -1.82
CA TYR A 52 -7.59 -10.54 -3.18
C TYR A 52 -8.51 -11.37 -4.08
N ARG A 53 -8.84 -12.60 -3.65
CA ARG A 53 -9.70 -13.51 -4.41
C ARG A 53 -11.09 -12.93 -4.65
N GLY A 54 -11.71 -12.34 -3.61
CA GLY A 54 -13.02 -11.71 -3.76
C GLY A 54 -13.01 -10.48 -4.67
N THR A 55 -11.92 -9.72 -4.69
CA THR A 55 -11.75 -8.58 -5.60
C THR A 55 -11.54 -9.06 -7.05
N LEU A 56 -10.68 -10.06 -7.25
CA LEU A 56 -10.44 -10.69 -8.53
C LEU A 56 -11.73 -11.30 -9.09
N GLN A 57 -12.49 -12.02 -8.27
CA GLN A 57 -13.78 -12.61 -8.65
C GLN A 57 -14.75 -11.58 -9.20
N ARG A 58 -14.91 -10.43 -8.53
CA ARG A 58 -15.81 -9.36 -8.98
C ARG A 58 -15.38 -8.76 -10.32
N PHE A 59 -14.07 -8.58 -10.51
CA PHE A 59 -13.54 -8.09 -11.77
C PHE A 59 -13.72 -9.11 -12.89
N TYR A 60 -13.43 -10.39 -12.63
CA TYR A 60 -13.68 -11.49 -13.57
C TYR A 60 -15.14 -11.52 -13.99
N GLN A 61 -16.08 -11.48 -13.04
CA GLN A 61 -17.52 -11.46 -13.31
C GLN A 61 -17.95 -10.24 -14.15
N SER A 62 -17.33 -9.08 -13.93
CA SER A 62 -17.60 -7.88 -14.74
C SER A 62 -17.17 -8.07 -16.20
N LEU A 63 -15.99 -8.65 -16.44
CA LEU A 63 -15.52 -8.99 -17.79
C LEU A 63 -16.39 -10.07 -18.44
N HIS A 64 -16.75 -11.11 -17.68
CA HIS A 64 -17.60 -12.20 -18.17
C HIS A 64 -18.98 -11.69 -18.59
N ALA A 65 -19.57 -10.74 -17.86
CA ALA A 65 -20.85 -10.13 -18.20
C ALA A 65 -20.81 -9.38 -19.54
N GLU A 66 -19.66 -8.82 -19.91
CA GLU A 66 -19.41 -8.17 -21.20
C GLU A 66 -18.90 -9.16 -22.27
N LYS A 67 -18.94 -10.48 -22.02
CA LYS A 67 -18.44 -11.56 -22.90
C LYS A 67 -16.93 -11.48 -23.20
N LEU A 68 -16.19 -10.85 -22.31
CA LEU A 68 -14.74 -10.66 -22.38
C LEU A 68 -14.03 -11.55 -21.35
N THR A 69 -14.48 -12.79 -21.16
CA THR A 69 -13.98 -13.73 -20.14
C THR A 69 -12.46 -13.85 -20.21
N PRO A 70 -11.70 -13.46 -19.17
CA PRO A 70 -10.25 -13.52 -19.19
C PRO A 70 -9.74 -14.93 -18.89
N TYR A 71 -8.53 -15.22 -19.35
CA TYR A 71 -7.75 -16.35 -18.88
C TYR A 71 -7.15 -15.99 -17.51
N VAL A 72 -7.17 -16.94 -16.57
CA VAL A 72 -6.52 -16.76 -15.26
C VAL A 72 -5.45 -17.85 -15.14
N MET A 73 -4.20 -17.45 -14.94
CA MET A 73 -3.08 -18.40 -14.90
C MET A 73 -1.88 -17.82 -14.16
N SER A 74 -0.96 -18.70 -13.74
CA SER A 74 0.29 -18.28 -13.13
C SER A 74 1.20 -17.55 -14.14
N TYR A 75 2.12 -16.72 -13.65
CA TYR A 75 3.11 -16.07 -14.53
C TYR A 75 3.96 -17.06 -15.31
N ASP A 76 4.26 -18.22 -14.73
CA ASP A 76 5.09 -19.26 -15.37
C ASP A 76 4.40 -19.87 -16.62
N ASP A 77 3.06 -19.90 -16.63
CA ASP A 77 2.28 -20.47 -17.72
C ASP A 77 2.06 -19.49 -18.88
N ILE A 78 2.17 -18.18 -18.64
CA ILE A 78 1.85 -17.15 -19.65
C ILE A 78 2.72 -17.27 -20.90
N ILE A 79 4.01 -17.53 -20.76
CA ILE A 79 4.93 -17.66 -21.91
C ILE A 79 4.57 -18.88 -22.78
N SER A 80 4.22 -19.99 -22.14
CA SER A 80 3.78 -21.20 -22.85
C SER A 80 2.46 -20.95 -23.59
N PHE A 81 1.50 -20.33 -22.90
CA PHE A 81 0.23 -19.92 -23.50
C PHE A 81 0.43 -18.99 -24.71
N CYS A 82 1.32 -17.99 -24.61
CA CYS A 82 1.62 -17.09 -25.71
C CYS A 82 2.17 -17.84 -26.94
N LYS A 83 3.06 -18.82 -26.73
CA LYS A 83 3.62 -19.63 -27.81
C LYS A 83 2.58 -20.51 -28.49
N GLU A 84 1.74 -21.16 -27.71
CA GLU A 84 0.65 -22.05 -28.21
C GLU A 84 -0.38 -21.28 -29.04
N ASN A 85 -0.65 -20.02 -28.67
CA ASN A 85 -1.62 -19.16 -29.35
C ASN A 85 -0.97 -18.20 -30.38
N ASN A 86 0.32 -18.37 -30.71
CA ASN A 86 1.06 -17.51 -31.63
C ASN A 86 1.00 -16.02 -31.27
N ILE A 87 0.98 -15.70 -29.98
CA ILE A 87 0.97 -14.33 -29.48
C ILE A 87 2.38 -13.75 -29.62
N SER A 88 2.49 -12.64 -30.33
CA SER A 88 3.76 -11.98 -30.65
C SER A 88 4.10 -10.82 -29.71
N GLU A 89 3.10 -10.30 -29.00
CA GLU A 89 3.24 -9.13 -28.13
C GLU A 89 2.42 -9.29 -26.84
N VAL A 90 3.00 -8.84 -25.73
CA VAL A 90 2.32 -8.72 -24.43
C VAL A 90 2.28 -7.25 -24.03
N VAL A 91 1.10 -6.77 -23.65
CA VAL A 91 0.86 -5.40 -23.18
C VAL A 91 0.68 -5.42 -21.67
N ILE A 92 1.49 -4.63 -20.96
CA ILE A 92 1.51 -4.56 -19.49
C ILE A 92 1.32 -3.11 -19.05
N ALA A 93 0.47 -2.86 -18.05
CA ALA A 93 0.35 -1.55 -17.42
C ALA A 93 1.42 -1.39 -16.33
N GLY A 94 2.30 -0.42 -16.52
CA GLY A 94 3.36 -0.13 -15.57
C GLY A 94 4.44 0.75 -16.15
N ASP A 95 5.38 1.16 -15.32
CA ASP A 95 6.62 1.80 -15.75
C ASP A 95 7.76 0.76 -15.67
N ILE A 96 8.97 1.13 -16.05
CA ILE A 96 10.16 0.29 -15.86
C ILE A 96 10.45 0.25 -14.36
N MET A 97 10.21 -0.91 -13.74
CA MET A 97 10.42 -1.12 -12.31
C MET A 97 11.10 -2.46 -12.06
N SER A 98 11.96 -2.50 -11.08
CA SER A 98 12.51 -3.72 -10.49
C SER A 98 12.51 -3.54 -8.97
N TYR A 99 11.62 -4.24 -8.27
CA TYR A 99 11.52 -4.11 -6.82
C TYR A 99 12.21 -5.25 -6.07
N HIS A 100 12.76 -6.22 -6.77
CA HIS A 100 13.18 -7.50 -6.18
C HIS A 100 12.05 -8.20 -5.40
N LEU A 101 10.82 -7.92 -5.81
CA LEU A 101 9.58 -8.56 -5.37
C LEU A 101 8.93 -9.10 -6.64
N GLU A 102 8.80 -10.40 -6.77
CA GLU A 102 8.44 -11.09 -8.03
C GLU A 102 7.22 -10.48 -8.72
N GLU A 103 6.15 -10.24 -7.97
CA GLU A 103 4.91 -9.66 -8.50
C GLU A 103 5.02 -8.21 -9.00
N TYR A 104 6.11 -7.51 -8.66
CA TYR A 104 6.35 -6.13 -9.06
C TYR A 104 7.60 -5.96 -9.94
N ASP A 105 8.31 -7.05 -10.24
CA ASP A 105 9.53 -6.96 -11.05
C ASP A 105 9.24 -6.98 -12.56
N ILE A 106 8.73 -5.85 -13.07
CA ILE A 106 8.42 -5.67 -14.49
C ILE A 106 9.66 -5.84 -15.37
N LEU A 107 10.85 -5.47 -14.90
CA LEU A 107 12.09 -5.67 -15.67
C LEU A 107 12.43 -7.15 -15.85
N HIS A 108 12.28 -7.94 -14.79
CA HIS A 108 12.49 -9.38 -14.86
C HIS A 108 11.46 -10.04 -15.79
N GLN A 109 10.19 -9.74 -15.63
CA GLN A 109 9.12 -10.25 -16.49
C GLN A 109 9.38 -9.88 -17.96
N ARG A 110 9.73 -8.62 -18.24
CA ARG A 110 10.09 -8.18 -19.57
C ARG A 110 11.26 -8.97 -20.16
N SER A 111 12.29 -9.30 -19.37
CA SER A 111 13.42 -10.13 -19.80
C SER A 111 12.96 -11.50 -20.23
N LEU A 112 12.11 -12.17 -19.43
CA LEU A 112 11.58 -13.50 -19.76
C LEU A 112 10.80 -13.53 -21.07
N PHE A 113 9.93 -12.54 -21.30
CA PHE A 113 9.19 -12.43 -22.59
C PHE A 113 10.13 -12.18 -23.77
N ASN A 114 11.13 -11.28 -23.62
CA ASN A 114 12.09 -10.99 -24.67
C ASN A 114 12.95 -12.22 -25.04
N GLU A 115 13.36 -13.01 -24.04
CA GLU A 115 14.07 -14.28 -24.26
C GLU A 115 13.20 -15.29 -25.02
N ALA A 116 11.89 -15.27 -24.78
CA ALA A 116 10.91 -16.07 -25.51
C ALA A 116 10.56 -15.50 -26.90
N ARG A 117 11.16 -14.36 -27.32
CA ARG A 117 10.89 -13.61 -28.55
C ARG A 117 9.46 -13.06 -28.62
N ILE A 118 8.89 -12.70 -27.48
CA ILE A 118 7.61 -12.03 -27.35
C ILE A 118 7.91 -10.57 -27.04
N ALA A 119 7.40 -9.65 -27.86
CA ALA A 119 7.55 -8.22 -27.60
C ALA A 119 6.77 -7.79 -26.34
N VAL A 120 7.28 -6.80 -25.61
CA VAL A 120 6.59 -6.24 -24.43
C VAL A 120 6.38 -4.75 -24.63
N THR A 121 5.12 -4.36 -24.62
CA THR A 121 4.70 -2.95 -24.63
C THR A 121 4.28 -2.55 -23.25
N LEU A 122 4.98 -1.56 -22.67
CA LEU A 122 4.65 -0.96 -21.37
C LEU A 122 3.82 0.29 -21.59
N ILE A 123 2.65 0.32 -20.99
CA ILE A 123 1.77 1.50 -20.99
C ILE A 123 1.70 2.11 -19.59
N ARG A 124 1.01 3.23 -19.46
CA ARG A 124 0.80 3.89 -18.18
C ARG A 124 0.20 2.93 -17.14
N GLY A 125 0.84 2.82 -15.99
CA GLY A 125 0.27 2.19 -14.79
C GLY A 125 -0.62 3.15 -14.00
N ASN A 126 -0.91 2.80 -12.75
CA ASN A 126 -1.76 3.60 -11.85
C ASN A 126 -0.97 4.69 -11.10
N HIS A 127 -0.12 5.44 -11.87
CA HIS A 127 0.63 6.59 -11.39
C HIS A 127 0.40 7.81 -12.30
N TYR A 128 0.37 9.00 -11.70
CA TYR A 128 0.17 10.23 -12.44
C TYR A 128 1.44 10.68 -13.17
N PHE A 129 2.59 10.55 -12.50
CA PHE A 129 3.88 10.91 -13.06
C PHE A 129 4.59 9.69 -13.64
N LYS A 130 5.26 9.89 -14.77
CA LYS A 130 6.16 8.89 -15.31
C LYS A 130 7.51 8.98 -14.59
N ALA A 131 7.95 7.95 -13.88
CA ALA A 131 9.15 7.96 -13.05
C ALA A 131 10.40 8.43 -13.82
N SER A 132 10.59 7.97 -15.06
CA SER A 132 11.71 8.35 -15.92
C SER A 132 11.74 9.83 -16.34
N LYS A 133 10.65 10.58 -16.11
CA LYS A 133 10.54 12.01 -16.45
C LYS A 133 10.58 12.94 -15.24
N THR A 134 10.62 12.39 -14.02
CA THR A 134 10.54 13.15 -12.76
C THR A 134 11.90 13.40 -12.13
N MET A 135 12.89 13.74 -12.93
CA MET A 135 14.27 14.00 -12.49
C MET A 135 14.52 15.48 -12.14
N ASN A 136 15.54 15.72 -11.33
CA ASN A 136 16.06 17.05 -11.05
C ASN A 136 16.88 17.59 -12.24
N GLN A 137 17.47 18.79 -12.11
CA GLN A 137 18.28 19.41 -13.16
C GLN A 137 19.57 18.65 -13.50
N GLN A 138 20.05 17.81 -12.58
CA GLN A 138 21.21 16.94 -12.75
C GLN A 138 20.87 15.58 -13.38
N GLY A 139 19.61 15.33 -13.68
CA GLY A 139 19.14 14.03 -14.19
C GLY A 139 19.03 12.95 -13.11
N GLU A 140 19.02 13.34 -11.83
CA GLU A 140 18.85 12.44 -10.68
C GLU A 140 17.44 12.53 -10.08
N PRO A 141 16.94 11.48 -9.43
CA PRO A 141 15.71 11.54 -8.66
C PRO A 141 15.81 12.55 -7.50
N TYR A 142 14.67 13.17 -7.18
CA TYR A 142 14.57 13.97 -5.96
C TYR A 142 14.68 13.09 -4.73
N LYS A 143 15.52 13.48 -3.76
CA LYS A 143 15.74 12.77 -2.50
C LYS A 143 15.02 13.41 -1.31
N VAL A 144 14.34 14.53 -1.54
CA VAL A 144 13.60 15.29 -0.53
C VAL A 144 12.20 15.58 -1.05
N PHE A 145 11.19 15.15 -0.32
CA PHE A 145 9.79 15.28 -0.72
C PHE A 145 9.39 16.73 -0.97
N THR A 146 9.75 17.66 -0.10
CA THR A 146 9.39 19.08 -0.28
C THR A 146 9.91 19.66 -1.60
N SER A 147 11.09 19.25 -2.05
CA SER A 147 11.66 19.68 -3.34
C SER A 147 10.93 19.04 -4.51
N PHE A 148 10.59 17.75 -4.42
CA PHE A 148 9.77 17.03 -5.39
C PHE A 148 8.39 17.68 -5.51
N TYR A 149 7.70 17.87 -4.39
CA TYR A 149 6.38 18.47 -4.31
C TYR A 149 6.36 19.88 -4.96
N LYS A 150 7.24 20.78 -4.54
CA LYS A 150 7.34 22.15 -5.11
C LYS A 150 7.57 22.16 -6.61
N LYS A 151 8.32 21.17 -7.12
CA LYS A 151 8.59 21.04 -8.55
C LYS A 151 7.38 20.50 -9.30
N TRP A 152 6.73 19.47 -8.80
CA TRP A 152 5.75 18.70 -9.58
C TRP A 152 4.30 19.07 -9.30
N ARG A 153 3.96 19.65 -8.14
CA ARG A 153 2.60 20.14 -7.85
C ARG A 153 2.03 21.07 -8.93
N PRO A 154 2.79 22.05 -9.49
CA PRO A 154 2.29 22.92 -10.56
C PRO A 154 2.02 22.20 -11.90
N TYR A 155 2.47 20.95 -12.05
CA TYR A 155 2.18 20.16 -13.26
C TYR A 155 0.94 19.27 -13.12
N LEU A 156 0.31 19.25 -11.95
CA LEU A 156 -1.00 18.66 -11.82
C LEU A 156 -2.01 19.54 -12.55
N ARG A 157 -2.71 18.93 -13.49
CA ARG A 157 -3.73 19.56 -14.31
C ARG A 157 -4.79 18.54 -14.67
N HIS A 158 -5.96 19.00 -15.03
CA HIS A 158 -6.96 18.15 -15.62
C HIS A 158 -6.38 17.42 -16.83
N ARG A 159 -6.64 16.14 -16.93
CA ARG A 159 -6.29 15.31 -18.09
C ARG A 159 -7.54 14.62 -18.60
N ASP A 160 -7.64 14.46 -19.91
CA ASP A 160 -8.72 13.71 -20.51
C ASP A 160 -8.68 12.27 -20.02
N VAL A 161 -9.83 11.77 -19.63
CA VAL A 161 -10.04 10.36 -19.27
C VAL A 161 -10.57 9.66 -20.51
N TYR A 162 -10.09 8.48 -20.74
CA TYR A 162 -10.27 7.79 -21.98
C TYR A 162 -11.62 7.07 -22.05
N HIS A 163 -12.27 7.24 -23.20
CA HIS A 163 -13.53 6.56 -23.51
C HIS A 163 -13.27 5.47 -24.55
N TYR A 164 -13.76 4.28 -24.32
CA TYR A 164 -13.75 3.17 -25.24
C TYR A 164 -15.09 2.43 -25.18
N ASP A 165 -15.46 1.79 -26.28
CA ASP A 165 -16.64 0.94 -26.33
C ASP A 165 -16.24 -0.52 -26.14
N LEU A 166 -16.57 -1.09 -24.98
CA LEU A 166 -16.26 -2.48 -24.65
C LEU A 166 -16.92 -3.47 -25.61
N LYS A 167 -18.09 -3.14 -26.18
CA LYS A 167 -18.76 -4.02 -27.15
C LYS A 167 -17.93 -4.23 -28.42
N SER A 168 -17.13 -3.23 -28.82
CA SER A 168 -16.25 -3.37 -29.97
C SER A 168 -15.13 -4.40 -29.76
N PHE A 169 -14.88 -4.82 -28.51
CA PHE A 169 -13.87 -5.82 -28.19
C PHE A 169 -14.35 -7.25 -28.51
N GLU A 170 -15.67 -7.50 -28.55
CA GLU A 170 -16.23 -8.81 -28.92
C GLU A 170 -15.74 -9.26 -30.31
N ASP A 171 -15.35 -8.33 -31.19
CA ASP A 171 -14.94 -8.64 -32.56
C ASP A 171 -13.53 -9.26 -32.63
N PHE A 172 -12.66 -9.03 -31.64
CA PHE A 172 -11.26 -9.47 -31.67
C PHE A 172 -10.73 -10.04 -30.37
N VAL A 173 -11.44 -9.90 -29.24
CA VAL A 173 -11.05 -10.52 -27.98
C VAL A 173 -11.47 -11.99 -27.97
N ILE A 174 -10.50 -12.86 -27.75
CA ILE A 174 -10.71 -14.30 -27.63
C ILE A 174 -10.99 -14.60 -26.15
N ALA A 175 -12.25 -14.82 -25.81
CA ALA A 175 -12.68 -15.15 -24.48
C ALA A 175 -12.18 -16.55 -24.06
N SER A 176 -11.83 -16.72 -22.78
CA SER A 176 -11.53 -18.03 -22.22
C SER A 176 -12.74 -18.96 -22.37
N PRO A 177 -12.54 -20.21 -22.81
CA PRO A 177 -13.60 -21.20 -22.86
C PRO A 177 -13.95 -21.74 -21.45
N ASP A 178 -13.09 -21.50 -20.46
CA ASP A 178 -13.24 -22.02 -19.10
C ASP A 178 -14.00 -21.00 -18.24
N ASP A 179 -15.15 -21.43 -17.73
CA ASP A 179 -15.86 -20.67 -16.70
C ASP A 179 -15.25 -21.02 -15.34
N LEU A 180 -14.53 -20.06 -14.77
CA LEU A 180 -14.03 -20.24 -13.42
C LEU A 180 -15.17 -20.19 -12.41
N VAL A 181 -15.27 -21.26 -11.64
CA VAL A 181 -16.19 -21.33 -10.50
C VAL A 181 -15.43 -20.78 -9.29
N PHE A 182 -15.88 -19.65 -8.79
CA PHE A 182 -15.38 -19.09 -7.55
C PHE A 182 -16.26 -19.53 -6.38
N ASP A 183 -15.65 -19.77 -5.23
CA ASP A 183 -16.39 -19.81 -3.99
C ASP A 183 -17.05 -18.44 -3.77
N ASP A 184 -18.21 -18.39 -3.11
CA ASP A 184 -18.87 -17.11 -2.81
C ASP A 184 -18.08 -16.36 -1.74
N ILE A 185 -17.17 -15.48 -2.18
CA ILE A 185 -16.30 -14.70 -1.30
C ILE A 185 -16.90 -13.30 -1.13
N ALA A 186 -17.57 -13.10 0.02
CA ALA A 186 -18.17 -11.81 0.34
C ALA A 186 -17.12 -10.69 0.56
N PHE A 187 -15.93 -11.04 1.10
CA PHE A 187 -14.87 -10.09 1.42
C PHE A 187 -14.01 -9.77 0.20
N GLY A 188 -14.05 -8.52 -0.24
CA GLY A 188 -13.34 -8.00 -1.41
C GLY A 188 -13.92 -6.67 -1.85
N SER A 189 -13.36 -6.05 -2.88
CA SER A 189 -13.85 -4.78 -3.42
C SER A 189 -14.08 -4.83 -4.94
N SER A 190 -14.62 -3.75 -5.50
CA SER A 190 -14.84 -3.56 -6.93
C SER A 190 -14.75 -2.07 -7.27
N GLN A 191 -14.64 -1.75 -8.56
CA GLN A 191 -14.66 -0.36 -9.03
C GLN A 191 -15.87 0.41 -8.48
N VAL A 192 -17.07 -0.14 -8.57
CA VAL A 192 -18.31 0.52 -8.09
C VAL A 192 -18.27 0.78 -6.58
N ILE A 193 -17.81 -0.19 -5.79
CA ILE A 193 -17.69 -0.01 -4.33
C ILE A 193 -16.72 1.14 -4.03
N GLU A 194 -15.57 1.18 -4.67
CA GLU A 194 -14.56 2.18 -4.41
C GLU A 194 -14.95 3.57 -4.97
N GLN A 195 -15.65 3.63 -6.10
CA GLN A 195 -16.24 4.89 -6.61
C GLN A 195 -17.23 5.48 -5.61
N ASN A 196 -18.11 4.66 -5.04
CA ASN A 196 -19.07 5.13 -4.03
C ASN A 196 -18.37 5.64 -2.76
N LYS A 197 -17.33 4.97 -2.29
CA LYS A 197 -16.52 5.44 -1.15
C LYS A 197 -15.80 6.76 -1.47
N TRP A 198 -15.24 6.87 -2.66
CA TRP A 198 -14.55 8.07 -3.12
C TRP A 198 -15.49 9.26 -3.21
N GLN A 199 -16.66 9.10 -3.82
CA GLN A 199 -17.67 10.18 -3.88
C GLN A 199 -18.16 10.56 -2.48
N HIS A 200 -18.43 9.59 -1.60
CA HIS A 200 -18.79 9.89 -0.22
C HIS A 200 -17.73 10.74 0.50
N PHE A 201 -16.45 10.36 0.36
CA PHE A 201 -15.34 11.11 0.93
C PHE A 201 -15.28 12.54 0.41
N LEU A 202 -15.42 12.74 -0.91
CA LEU A 202 -15.43 14.08 -1.53
C LEU A 202 -16.62 14.93 -1.06
N ASP A 203 -17.77 14.31 -0.84
CA ASP A 203 -19.00 15.05 -0.51
C ASP A 203 -19.15 15.33 1.00
N GLN A 204 -18.55 14.49 1.87
CA GLN A 204 -18.81 14.54 3.31
C GLN A 204 -17.56 14.75 4.18
N ASP A 205 -16.44 14.10 3.85
CA ASP A 205 -15.33 13.98 4.80
C ASP A 205 -14.13 14.86 4.46
N ILE A 206 -13.90 15.17 3.18
CA ILE A 206 -12.71 15.90 2.74
C ILE A 206 -12.57 17.27 3.41
N GLN A 207 -13.69 17.93 3.70
CA GLN A 207 -13.73 19.24 4.37
C GLN A 207 -13.15 19.24 5.80
N ASN A 208 -12.97 18.05 6.38
CA ASN A 208 -12.36 17.87 7.71
C ASN A 208 -11.01 17.16 7.64
N TYR A 209 -10.47 16.91 6.44
CA TYR A 209 -9.33 16.03 6.26
C TYR A 209 -8.06 16.51 6.96
N GLU A 210 -7.70 17.79 6.82
CA GLU A 210 -6.45 18.33 7.39
C GLU A 210 -6.43 18.20 8.92
N SER A 211 -7.55 18.46 9.57
CA SER A 211 -7.67 18.41 11.04
C SER A 211 -8.00 17.00 11.57
N GLY A 212 -8.74 16.21 10.78
CA GLY A 212 -9.30 14.92 11.22
C GLY A 212 -8.46 13.71 10.85
N ARG A 213 -7.55 13.80 9.85
CA ARG A 213 -6.81 12.66 9.33
C ARG A 213 -5.95 11.89 10.34
N ASP A 214 -5.64 12.49 11.47
CA ASP A 214 -4.89 11.87 12.57
C ASP A 214 -5.79 11.39 13.73
N TYR A 215 -7.10 11.58 13.64
CA TYR A 215 -8.05 11.16 14.68
C TYR A 215 -8.39 9.67 14.51
N LEU A 216 -7.91 8.85 15.45
CA LEU A 216 -7.99 7.39 15.35
C LEU A 216 -9.39 6.80 15.57
N PRO A 217 -10.23 7.34 16.49
CA PRO A 217 -11.53 6.71 16.82
C PRO A 217 -12.56 6.71 15.68
N GLU A 218 -12.40 7.55 14.69
CA GLU A 218 -13.34 7.69 13.56
C GLU A 218 -12.59 7.56 12.22
N VAL A 219 -13.24 6.95 11.24
CA VAL A 219 -12.69 6.83 9.90
C VAL A 219 -12.98 8.13 9.14
N LEU A 220 -12.10 9.12 9.26
CA LEU A 220 -12.15 10.41 8.55
C LEU A 220 -11.19 10.47 7.36
N THR A 221 -10.77 9.31 6.87
CA THR A 221 -9.87 9.16 5.72
C THR A 221 -10.58 8.44 4.58
N SER A 222 -10.14 8.68 3.35
CA SER A 222 -10.75 8.11 2.15
C SER A 222 -10.63 6.59 2.01
N GLN A 223 -9.68 5.96 2.71
CA GLN A 223 -9.25 4.57 2.49
C GLN A 223 -8.91 4.24 1.02
N LEU A 224 -8.57 5.26 0.24
CA LEU A 224 -8.28 5.19 -1.20
C LEU A 224 -7.09 4.27 -1.53
N SER A 225 -6.24 3.98 -0.54
CA SER A 225 -5.09 3.09 -0.69
C SER A 225 -5.47 1.71 -1.23
N VAL A 226 -6.63 1.17 -0.84
CA VAL A 226 -7.16 -0.10 -1.37
C VAL A 226 -7.46 0.01 -2.85
N ALA A 227 -8.18 1.05 -3.26
CA ALA A 227 -8.53 1.27 -4.66
C ALA A 227 -7.30 1.44 -5.55
N LEU A 228 -6.28 2.15 -5.05
CA LEU A 228 -5.03 2.37 -5.78
C LEU A 228 -4.16 1.11 -5.84
N ALA A 229 -4.14 0.29 -4.78
CA ALA A 229 -3.35 -0.94 -4.73
C ALA A 229 -3.85 -2.02 -5.72
N TYR A 230 -5.17 -2.08 -5.95
CA TYR A 230 -5.78 -3.02 -6.88
C TYR A 230 -6.13 -2.41 -8.26
N GLY A 231 -5.83 -1.11 -8.45
CA GLY A 231 -6.17 -0.41 -9.68
C GLY A 231 -7.67 -0.33 -9.95
N LEU A 232 -8.49 -0.28 -8.90
CA LEU A 232 -9.95 -0.18 -8.99
C LEU A 232 -10.41 1.22 -9.41
N LEU A 233 -9.60 2.25 -9.11
CA LEU A 233 -9.82 3.62 -9.56
C LEU A 233 -8.60 4.14 -10.30
N ASP A 234 -8.81 5.02 -11.28
CA ASP A 234 -7.71 5.68 -11.99
C ASP A 234 -7.21 6.90 -11.21
N ILE A 235 -5.91 6.96 -10.99
CA ILE A 235 -5.27 8.11 -10.33
C ILE A 235 -5.48 9.44 -11.07
N ILE A 236 -5.66 9.41 -12.40
CA ILE A 236 -5.94 10.62 -13.19
C ILE A 236 -7.35 11.15 -12.86
N GLU A 237 -8.34 10.27 -12.79
CA GLU A 237 -9.70 10.61 -12.43
C GLU A 237 -9.75 11.23 -11.02
N ILE A 238 -9.07 10.60 -10.05
CA ILE A 238 -8.95 11.12 -8.68
C ILE A 238 -8.36 12.53 -8.66
N PHE A 239 -7.27 12.79 -9.40
CA PHE A 239 -6.72 14.14 -9.48
C PHE A 239 -7.64 15.12 -10.21
N ASN A 240 -8.36 14.68 -11.23
CA ASN A 240 -9.35 15.50 -11.92
C ASN A 240 -10.46 15.96 -10.98
N ASP A 241 -11.01 15.04 -10.17
CA ASP A 241 -12.06 15.33 -9.20
C ASP A 241 -11.58 16.33 -8.13
N LEU A 242 -10.37 16.11 -7.60
CA LEU A 242 -9.77 17.02 -6.62
C LEU A 242 -9.52 18.41 -7.20
N LEU A 243 -9.04 18.50 -8.43
CA LEU A 243 -8.78 19.78 -9.08
C LEU A 243 -10.07 20.50 -9.45
N ALA A 244 -11.14 19.78 -9.81
CA ALA A 244 -12.42 20.36 -10.15
C ALA A 244 -13.12 21.01 -8.95
N ARG A 245 -12.89 20.52 -7.73
CA ARG A 245 -13.47 21.02 -6.48
C ARG A 245 -12.47 21.82 -5.61
N TYR A 246 -11.26 22.08 -6.11
CA TYR A 246 -10.16 22.64 -5.32
C TYR A 246 -10.52 23.98 -4.65
N ASP A 247 -11.23 24.84 -5.36
CA ASP A 247 -11.62 26.17 -4.87
C ASP A 247 -12.72 26.13 -3.79
N GLU A 248 -13.34 24.96 -3.54
CA GLU A 248 -14.35 24.82 -2.48
C GLU A 248 -13.71 24.88 -1.08
N ASP A 249 -12.54 24.26 -0.90
CA ASP A 249 -11.77 24.24 0.34
C ASP A 249 -10.28 23.95 0.06
N GLU A 250 -9.55 24.96 -0.39
CA GLU A 250 -8.14 24.82 -0.79
C GLU A 250 -7.27 24.09 0.23
N ALA A 251 -7.44 24.35 1.53
CA ALA A 251 -6.58 23.79 2.57
C ALA A 251 -6.74 22.26 2.69
N ASN A 252 -7.96 21.78 2.75
CA ASN A 252 -8.24 20.35 2.86
C ASN A 252 -7.90 19.58 1.57
N TYR A 253 -8.27 20.14 0.40
CA TYR A 253 -7.91 19.54 -0.89
C TYR A 253 -6.41 19.48 -1.09
N GLU A 254 -5.67 20.55 -0.76
CA GLU A 254 -4.21 20.56 -0.88
C GLU A 254 -3.54 19.58 0.08
N ALA A 255 -4.05 19.47 1.31
CA ALA A 255 -3.57 18.49 2.27
C ALA A 255 -3.72 17.06 1.72
N PHE A 256 -4.84 16.74 1.07
CA PHE A 256 -5.07 15.43 0.47
C PHE A 256 -4.22 15.19 -0.79
N ILE A 257 -4.17 16.16 -1.72
CA ILE A 257 -3.31 16.14 -2.92
C ILE A 257 -1.85 15.89 -2.53
N ARG A 258 -1.39 16.48 -1.44
CA ARG A 258 -0.02 16.31 -0.94
C ARG A 258 0.28 14.83 -0.60
N GLU A 259 -0.65 14.10 -0.02
CA GLU A 259 -0.47 12.67 0.31
C GLU A 259 -0.42 11.81 -0.96
N LEU A 260 -1.23 12.12 -1.98
CA LEU A 260 -1.14 11.45 -3.27
C LEU A 260 0.20 11.72 -3.97
N ILE A 261 0.73 12.95 -3.88
CA ILE A 261 2.07 13.27 -4.42
C ILE A 261 3.16 12.54 -3.61
N PHE A 262 2.95 12.26 -2.31
CA PHE A 262 3.87 11.42 -1.54
C PHE A 262 3.93 9.99 -2.10
N ARG A 263 2.80 9.40 -2.47
CA ARG A 263 2.75 8.10 -3.14
C ARG A 263 3.56 8.12 -4.45
N GLU A 264 3.38 9.15 -5.28
CA GLU A 264 4.16 9.35 -6.51
C GLU A 264 5.67 9.49 -6.25
N PHE A 265 6.04 10.19 -5.19
CA PHE A 265 7.44 10.37 -4.79
C PHE A 265 8.10 9.03 -4.41
N TYR A 266 7.44 8.20 -3.61
CA TYR A 266 7.94 6.88 -3.24
C TYR A 266 8.02 5.94 -4.44
N TYR A 267 7.05 6.00 -5.34
CA TYR A 267 7.08 5.26 -6.58
C TYR A 267 8.31 5.62 -7.44
N VAL A 268 8.57 6.91 -7.64
CA VAL A 268 9.76 7.38 -8.37
C VAL A 268 11.06 6.91 -7.72
N LEU A 269 11.15 7.01 -6.40
CA LEU A 269 12.33 6.53 -5.66
C LEU A 269 12.53 5.03 -5.83
N MET A 270 11.47 4.23 -5.68
CA MET A 270 11.56 2.78 -5.80
C MET A 270 11.98 2.35 -7.20
N THR A 271 11.46 3.03 -8.23
CA THR A 271 11.83 2.78 -9.63
C THR A 271 13.31 3.07 -9.91
N GLN A 272 13.87 4.09 -9.26
CA GLN A 272 15.25 4.53 -9.49
C GLN A 272 16.28 3.88 -8.57
N TYR A 273 15.84 3.41 -7.41
CA TYR A 273 16.67 2.75 -6.39
C TYR A 273 16.03 1.44 -5.93
N PRO A 274 15.86 0.45 -6.83
CA PRO A 274 15.17 -0.80 -6.52
C PRO A 274 15.84 -1.59 -5.39
N GLU A 275 17.16 -1.44 -5.21
CA GLU A 275 17.89 -2.04 -4.11
C GLU A 275 17.40 -1.60 -2.72
N THR A 276 16.65 -0.51 -2.64
CA THR A 276 16.04 -0.07 -1.37
C THR A 276 14.95 -1.01 -0.88
N SER A 277 14.48 -1.94 -1.71
CA SER A 277 13.54 -2.99 -1.30
C SER A 277 14.11 -3.94 -0.22
N TYR A 278 15.44 -4.07 -0.14
CA TYR A 278 16.09 -4.99 0.81
C TYR A 278 17.23 -4.36 1.61
N GLN A 279 17.66 -3.12 1.31
CA GLN A 279 18.73 -2.46 2.05
C GLN A 279 18.44 -0.97 2.30
N ALA A 280 19.08 -0.41 3.32
CA ALA A 280 18.93 1.00 3.66
C ALA A 280 19.30 1.91 2.49
N PHE A 281 18.48 2.94 2.22
CA PHE A 281 18.78 3.97 1.22
C PHE A 281 20.10 4.69 1.52
N LYS A 282 20.32 5.08 2.80
CA LYS A 282 21.55 5.73 3.24
C LYS A 282 22.65 4.69 3.47
N PRO A 283 23.75 4.67 2.66
CA PRO A 283 24.78 3.61 2.73
C PRO A 283 25.39 3.44 4.12
N LYS A 284 25.61 4.52 4.87
CA LYS A 284 26.18 4.46 6.22
C LYS A 284 25.34 3.63 7.20
N TYR A 285 24.02 3.60 7.02
CA TYR A 285 23.11 2.86 7.89
C TYR A 285 22.92 1.39 7.47
N ARG A 286 23.51 0.94 6.36
CA ARG A 286 23.57 -0.49 6.00
C ARG A 286 24.43 -1.30 6.97
N GLN A 287 25.25 -0.63 7.81
CA GLN A 287 26.12 -1.25 8.81
C GLN A 287 25.46 -1.38 10.19
N ILE A 288 24.23 -0.93 10.37
CA ILE A 288 23.52 -1.07 11.66
C ILE A 288 23.38 -2.55 11.97
N LYS A 289 23.85 -2.91 13.16
CA LYS A 289 23.65 -4.26 13.71
C LYS A 289 22.34 -4.26 14.49
N TRP A 290 21.27 -4.53 13.79
CA TRP A 290 19.95 -4.66 14.38
C TRP A 290 19.88 -5.85 15.35
N SER A 291 19.00 -5.77 16.32
CA SER A 291 18.66 -6.89 17.19
C SER A 291 18.07 -8.05 16.37
N GLN A 292 18.49 -9.26 16.69
CA GLN A 292 17.95 -10.50 16.10
C GLN A 292 17.04 -11.23 17.11
N ASN A 293 16.37 -10.50 18.00
CA ASN A 293 15.52 -11.06 19.03
C ASN A 293 14.15 -11.44 18.45
N GLU A 294 14.02 -12.69 18.02
CA GLU A 294 12.77 -13.24 17.48
C GLU A 294 11.65 -13.26 18.54
N ALA A 295 11.98 -13.43 19.82
CA ALA A 295 10.98 -13.43 20.89
C ALA A 295 10.30 -12.05 21.00
N ASP A 296 11.09 -10.96 21.02
CA ASP A 296 10.55 -9.60 21.05
C ASP A 296 9.74 -9.29 19.78
N PHE A 297 10.20 -9.78 18.61
CA PHE A 297 9.45 -9.63 17.37
C PHE A 297 8.09 -10.33 17.41
N ASN A 298 8.04 -11.57 17.91
CA ASN A 298 6.80 -12.31 18.03
C ASN A 298 5.82 -11.64 18.99
N VAL A 299 6.30 -11.14 20.13
CA VAL A 299 5.48 -10.36 21.07
C VAL A 299 4.88 -9.12 20.41
N TRP A 300 5.66 -8.41 19.57
CA TRP A 300 5.16 -7.29 18.78
C TRP A 300 4.12 -7.74 17.72
N CYS A 301 4.38 -8.81 16.99
CA CYS A 301 3.44 -9.37 15.99
C CYS A 301 2.10 -9.81 16.61
N GLU A 302 2.11 -10.23 17.87
CA GLU A 302 0.94 -10.68 18.62
C GLU A 302 0.19 -9.54 19.32
N GLY A 303 0.69 -8.29 19.26
CA GLY A 303 0.09 -7.14 19.96
C GLY A 303 0.13 -7.31 21.48
N GLN A 304 1.27 -7.72 22.03
CA GLN A 304 1.48 -7.99 23.46
C GLN A 304 2.63 -7.17 24.04
N THR A 305 2.86 -5.97 23.50
CA THR A 305 4.00 -5.11 23.90
C THR A 305 3.77 -4.39 25.23
N VAL A 306 2.52 -4.38 25.74
CA VAL A 306 2.06 -3.64 26.94
C VAL A 306 1.99 -2.11 26.73
N PHE A 307 2.14 -1.69 25.49
CA PHE A 307 1.73 -0.35 25.09
C PHE A 307 0.39 -0.47 24.36
N PRO A 308 -0.77 -0.21 25.02
CA PRO A 308 -2.08 -0.52 24.45
C PRO A 308 -2.33 0.09 23.07
N ILE A 309 -1.75 1.25 22.78
CA ILE A 309 -1.88 1.89 21.47
C ILE A 309 -1.15 1.10 20.36
N ILE A 310 -0.01 0.47 20.68
CA ILE A 310 0.74 -0.40 19.76
C ILE A 310 -0.06 -1.68 19.55
N ASP A 311 -0.50 -2.30 20.65
CA ASP A 311 -1.19 -3.58 20.64
C ASP A 311 -2.53 -3.47 19.90
N ALA A 312 -3.29 -2.38 20.14
CA ALA A 312 -4.52 -2.09 19.41
C ALA A 312 -4.28 -1.95 17.89
N ALA A 313 -3.18 -1.32 17.47
CA ALA A 313 -2.87 -1.15 16.07
C ALA A 313 -2.49 -2.47 15.38
N ILE A 314 -1.76 -3.35 16.05
CA ILE A 314 -1.46 -4.69 15.55
C ILE A 314 -2.75 -5.52 15.45
N MET A 315 -3.65 -5.40 16.42
CA MET A 315 -4.95 -6.05 16.38
C MET A 315 -5.84 -5.50 15.26
N GLU A 316 -5.85 -4.18 15.00
CA GLU A 316 -6.51 -3.61 13.82
C GLU A 316 -6.02 -4.29 12.55
N LEU A 317 -4.68 -4.33 12.34
CA LEU A 317 -4.09 -4.93 11.16
C LEU A 317 -4.48 -6.40 10.98
N THR A 318 -4.36 -7.19 12.03
CA THR A 318 -4.58 -8.65 11.94
C THR A 318 -6.07 -9.02 11.82
N GLN A 319 -6.98 -8.19 12.34
CA GLN A 319 -8.43 -8.41 12.28
C GLN A 319 -9.08 -7.85 11.02
N THR A 320 -8.51 -6.77 10.44
CA THR A 320 -9.15 -6.05 9.33
C THR A 320 -8.35 -6.07 8.03
N GLY A 321 -7.06 -6.38 8.10
CA GLY A 321 -6.12 -6.24 6.98
C GLY A 321 -5.75 -4.78 6.68
N PHE A 322 -6.17 -3.84 7.52
CA PHE A 322 -5.91 -2.41 7.39
C PHE A 322 -5.27 -1.86 8.67
N MET A 323 -4.57 -0.76 8.56
CA MET A 323 -4.06 0.00 9.72
C MET A 323 -4.03 1.47 9.36
N HIS A 324 -4.55 2.30 10.25
CA HIS A 324 -4.52 3.75 10.09
C HIS A 324 -3.07 4.27 9.88
N ASN A 325 -2.85 5.22 8.96
CA ASN A 325 -1.49 5.70 8.62
C ASN A 325 -0.68 6.17 9.84
N ARG A 326 -1.31 6.91 10.77
CA ARG A 326 -0.64 7.34 12.02
C ARG A 326 -0.11 6.15 12.80
N MET A 327 -0.86 5.07 12.85
CA MET A 327 -0.46 3.87 13.59
C MET A 327 0.63 3.10 12.86
N ARG A 328 0.63 3.07 11.52
CA ARG A 328 1.77 2.50 10.77
C ARG A 328 3.09 3.17 11.14
N MET A 329 3.09 4.50 11.32
CA MET A 329 4.29 5.24 11.75
C MET A 329 4.67 4.94 13.21
N VAL A 330 3.70 4.80 14.09
CA VAL A 330 3.94 4.58 15.53
C VAL A 330 4.47 3.17 15.78
N VAL A 331 3.82 2.14 15.22
CA VAL A 331 4.24 0.74 15.42
C VAL A 331 5.57 0.43 14.73
N SER A 332 5.84 1.05 13.57
CA SER A 332 7.11 0.85 12.87
C SER A 332 8.28 1.52 13.58
N GLN A 333 8.07 2.71 14.17
CA GLN A 333 9.10 3.32 15.03
C GLN A 333 9.32 2.52 16.30
N PHE A 334 8.27 1.97 16.90
CA PHE A 334 8.41 1.10 18.06
C PHE A 334 9.28 -0.12 17.74
N LEU A 335 8.99 -0.84 16.65
CA LEU A 335 9.81 -1.99 16.24
C LEU A 335 11.27 -1.60 16.00
N THR A 336 11.51 -0.53 15.23
CA THR A 336 12.86 -0.18 14.77
C THR A 336 13.67 0.63 15.79
N LYS A 337 13.04 1.26 16.76
CA LYS A 337 13.70 2.12 17.76
C LYS A 337 13.63 1.52 19.17
N ASP A 338 12.46 1.11 19.64
CA ASP A 338 12.31 0.59 20.99
C ASP A 338 12.78 -0.87 21.09
N LEU A 339 12.43 -1.72 20.10
CA LEU A 339 12.92 -3.10 20.03
C LEU A 339 14.26 -3.22 19.29
N PHE A 340 14.62 -2.20 18.53
CA PHE A 340 15.82 -2.14 17.70
C PHE A 340 15.94 -3.31 16.70
N ILE A 341 14.81 -3.75 16.17
CA ILE A 341 14.69 -4.83 15.18
C ILE A 341 14.75 -4.24 13.77
N ASP A 342 15.32 -4.99 12.82
CA ASP A 342 15.46 -4.59 11.42
C ASP A 342 14.08 -4.29 10.80
N TRP A 343 13.97 -3.15 10.14
CA TRP A 343 12.77 -2.69 9.46
C TRP A 343 12.24 -3.70 8.43
N THR A 344 13.11 -4.52 7.83
CA THR A 344 12.72 -5.55 6.86
C THR A 344 11.82 -6.64 7.45
N TRP A 345 11.91 -6.89 8.76
CA TRP A 345 11.03 -7.85 9.44
C TRP A 345 9.60 -7.28 9.54
N GLY A 346 9.50 -6.03 9.94
CA GLY A 346 8.21 -5.36 10.02
C GLY A 346 7.58 -5.11 8.64
N GLU A 347 8.40 -4.78 7.63
CA GLU A 347 7.96 -4.70 6.25
C GLU A 347 7.29 -5.99 5.78
N LYS A 348 7.94 -7.13 6.01
CA LYS A 348 7.40 -8.46 5.67
C LYS A 348 6.10 -8.77 6.42
N PHE A 349 6.02 -8.37 7.69
CA PHE A 349 4.79 -8.53 8.46
C PHE A 349 3.64 -7.70 7.88
N PHE A 350 3.91 -6.44 7.51
CA PHE A 350 2.92 -5.59 6.83
C PHE A 350 2.53 -6.15 5.47
N ARG A 351 3.50 -6.59 4.67
CA ARG A 351 3.24 -7.24 3.37
C ARG A 351 2.33 -8.46 3.50
N LYS A 352 2.53 -9.25 4.54
CA LYS A 352 1.69 -10.42 4.82
C LYS A 352 0.24 -10.05 5.12
N HIS A 353 -0.01 -8.95 5.84
CA HIS A 353 -1.32 -8.64 6.41
C HIS A 353 -2.09 -7.52 5.68
N LEU A 354 -1.42 -6.48 5.16
CA LEU A 354 -2.09 -5.33 4.56
C LEU A 354 -2.81 -5.69 3.27
N ILE A 355 -4.13 -5.46 3.23
CA ILE A 355 -4.93 -5.60 2.01
C ILE A 355 -4.60 -4.49 1.00
N ASP A 356 -4.21 -3.31 1.47
CA ASP A 356 -3.82 -2.17 0.66
C ASP A 356 -2.29 -2.08 0.41
N TYR A 357 -1.60 -3.23 0.46
CA TYR A 357 -0.16 -3.24 0.30
C TYR A 357 0.27 -2.62 -1.03
N ASP A 358 1.10 -1.58 -0.94
CA ASP A 358 1.85 -0.94 -2.03
C ASP A 358 3.33 -1.00 -1.69
N ALA A 359 4.13 -1.68 -2.50
CA ALA A 359 5.53 -1.94 -2.19
C ALA A 359 6.34 -0.66 -2.00
N ALA A 360 6.16 0.35 -2.86
CA ALA A 360 6.92 1.59 -2.79
C ALA A 360 6.59 2.37 -1.51
N SER A 361 5.31 2.51 -1.19
CA SER A 361 4.85 3.22 0.01
C SER A 361 5.24 2.49 1.28
N ASN A 362 5.10 1.17 1.32
CA ASN A 362 5.41 0.37 2.52
C ASN A 362 6.92 0.38 2.81
N ILE A 363 7.75 0.04 1.84
CA ILE A 363 9.21 -0.04 2.00
C ILE A 363 9.79 1.32 2.41
N HIS A 364 9.44 2.40 1.70
CA HIS A 364 9.94 3.72 2.03
C HIS A 364 9.34 4.27 3.34
N GLY A 365 8.10 3.92 3.68
CA GLY A 365 7.49 4.23 4.97
C GLY A 365 8.23 3.56 6.14
N TRP A 366 8.60 2.29 6.02
CA TRP A 366 9.43 1.59 6.98
C TRP A 366 10.83 2.20 7.13
N GLN A 367 11.48 2.53 6.01
CA GLN A 367 12.78 3.19 6.03
C GLN A 367 12.72 4.62 6.56
N TRP A 368 11.59 5.32 6.35
CA TRP A 368 11.36 6.62 6.98
C TRP A 368 11.34 6.49 8.51
N SER A 369 10.58 5.55 9.04
CA SER A 369 10.46 5.26 10.47
C SER A 369 11.78 4.81 11.09
N ALA A 370 12.52 3.96 10.41
CA ALA A 370 13.83 3.46 10.82
C ALA A 370 14.95 4.52 10.75
N SER A 371 14.71 5.69 10.15
CA SER A 371 15.70 6.75 9.86
C SER A 371 16.75 6.38 8.80
N THR A 372 16.57 5.28 8.11
CA THR A 372 17.50 4.72 7.10
C THR A 372 17.21 5.18 5.68
N GLY A 373 15.99 5.68 5.45
CA GLY A 373 15.48 6.10 4.15
C GLY A 373 15.91 7.48 3.71
N THR A 374 15.46 7.86 2.50
CA THR A 374 15.53 9.24 2.02
C THR A 374 14.47 10.09 2.74
N ASP A 375 14.79 11.36 2.97
CA ASP A 375 13.90 12.30 3.70
C ASP A 375 13.31 11.72 5.01
N ALA A 376 14.02 10.75 5.59
CA ALA A 376 13.57 10.00 6.75
C ALA A 376 13.52 10.85 8.02
N VAL A 377 12.68 10.44 8.96
CA VAL A 377 12.62 11.07 10.27
C VAL A 377 14.04 11.08 10.91
N PRO A 378 14.51 12.19 11.47
CA PRO A 378 15.78 12.22 12.17
C PRO A 378 15.81 11.20 13.31
N TYR A 379 16.89 10.42 13.43
CA TYR A 379 16.97 9.33 14.40
C TYR A 379 16.75 9.76 15.87
N PHE A 380 17.03 11.02 16.20
CA PHE A 380 16.79 11.57 17.55
C PHE A 380 15.31 11.93 17.81
N ARG A 381 14.44 11.93 16.79
CA ARG A 381 13.00 12.13 16.93
C ARG A 381 12.30 10.77 17.01
N MET A 382 12.34 10.16 18.20
CA MET A 382 11.59 8.95 18.49
C MET A 382 10.19 9.28 18.99
N PHE A 383 9.20 8.57 18.49
CA PHE A 383 7.85 8.64 19.04
C PHE A 383 7.82 7.96 20.41
N ASN A 384 7.25 8.63 21.40
CA ASN A 384 6.95 8.02 22.67
C ASN A 384 5.54 7.43 22.59
N PRO A 385 5.35 6.10 22.72
CA PRO A 385 4.04 5.46 22.55
C PRO A 385 2.96 6.04 23.48
N ILE A 386 3.30 6.36 24.72
CA ILE A 386 2.39 6.95 25.70
C ILE A 386 1.87 8.30 25.20
N ARG A 387 2.76 9.19 24.78
CA ARG A 387 2.39 10.51 24.26
C ARG A 387 1.60 10.43 22.94
N GLN A 388 1.90 9.43 22.09
CA GLN A 388 1.11 9.21 20.88
C GLN A 388 -0.32 8.78 21.24
N SER A 389 -0.46 7.89 22.23
CA SER A 389 -1.75 7.45 22.75
C SER A 389 -2.56 8.62 23.33
N GLU A 390 -1.96 9.41 24.24
CA GLU A 390 -2.60 10.59 24.83
C GLU A 390 -3.08 11.62 23.78
N ARG A 391 -2.27 11.80 22.72
CA ARG A 391 -2.54 12.81 21.70
C ARG A 391 -3.62 12.39 20.70
N PHE A 392 -3.56 11.16 20.19
CA PHE A 392 -4.36 10.73 19.05
C PHE A 392 -5.56 9.86 19.44
N ASP A 393 -5.58 9.35 20.68
CA ASP A 393 -6.67 8.56 21.25
C ASP A 393 -6.93 8.95 22.73
N ALA A 394 -7.07 10.25 23.01
CA ALA A 394 -7.17 10.77 24.39
C ALA A 394 -8.29 10.13 25.23
N LYS A 395 -9.35 9.63 24.60
CA LYS A 395 -10.46 8.92 25.24
C LYS A 395 -10.28 7.39 25.23
N ALA A 396 -9.16 6.89 24.71
CA ALA A 396 -8.86 5.47 24.51
C ALA A 396 -9.96 4.69 23.76
N LEU A 397 -10.68 5.34 22.84
CA LEU A 397 -11.75 4.71 22.07
C LEU A 397 -11.17 3.71 21.05
N TYR A 398 -10.09 4.09 20.37
CA TYR A 398 -9.38 3.21 19.46
C TYR A 398 -8.81 2.00 20.19
N ILE A 399 -8.13 2.23 21.33
CA ILE A 399 -7.62 1.15 22.19
C ILE A 399 -8.74 0.19 22.57
N LYS A 400 -9.87 0.70 23.06
CA LYS A 400 -11.00 -0.13 23.49
C LYS A 400 -11.69 -0.89 22.35
N THR A 401 -11.69 -0.32 21.13
CA THR A 401 -12.24 -1.00 19.96
C THR A 401 -11.48 -2.29 19.66
N TYR A 402 -10.16 -2.26 19.72
CA TYR A 402 -9.33 -3.41 19.34
C TYR A 402 -8.83 -4.25 20.54
N LEU A 403 -8.94 -3.71 21.75
CA LEU A 403 -8.63 -4.41 23.00
C LEU A 403 -9.84 -4.38 23.96
N PRO A 404 -10.88 -5.20 23.71
CA PRO A 404 -12.13 -5.16 24.47
C PRO A 404 -11.99 -5.41 25.99
N ILE A 405 -10.89 -6.03 26.41
CA ILE A 405 -10.57 -6.21 27.84
C ILE A 405 -10.56 -4.88 28.62
N PHE A 406 -10.31 -3.77 27.91
CA PHE A 406 -10.23 -2.43 28.51
C PHE A 406 -11.54 -1.63 28.45
N ASN A 407 -12.65 -2.21 28.00
CA ASN A 407 -13.91 -1.47 27.79
C ASN A 407 -14.41 -0.72 29.02
N GLN A 408 -14.24 -1.32 30.20
CA GLN A 408 -14.70 -0.75 31.47
C GLN A 408 -13.64 0.10 32.20
N ILE A 409 -12.42 0.19 31.66
CA ILE A 409 -11.31 0.88 32.29
C ILE A 409 -11.33 2.37 31.93
N ASP A 410 -11.01 3.23 32.89
CA ASP A 410 -10.86 4.66 32.63
C ASP A 410 -9.72 4.94 31.65
N ALA A 411 -10.00 5.74 30.61
CA ALA A 411 -9.05 6.05 29.53
C ALA A 411 -7.68 6.54 30.03
N LYS A 412 -7.67 7.37 31.08
CA LYS A 412 -6.44 7.93 31.67
C LYS A 412 -5.43 6.90 32.17
N TYR A 413 -5.88 5.65 32.45
CA TYR A 413 -5.01 4.58 32.93
C TYR A 413 -4.46 3.72 31.77
N LEU A 414 -5.03 3.84 30.57
CA LEU A 414 -4.70 3.02 29.40
C LEU A 414 -3.52 3.56 28.58
N HIS A 415 -3.15 4.83 28.76
CA HIS A 415 -2.02 5.39 28.03
C HIS A 415 -0.66 4.92 28.55
N ASP A 416 -0.56 4.69 29.87
CA ASP A 416 0.63 4.20 30.57
C ASP A 416 0.21 3.15 31.60
N THR A 417 0.07 1.91 31.13
CA THR A 417 -0.43 0.79 31.95
C THR A 417 0.51 0.42 33.05
N GLN A 418 1.82 0.52 32.84
CA GLN A 418 2.80 0.19 33.87
C GLN A 418 2.77 1.17 35.04
N ARG A 419 2.72 2.46 34.75
CA ARG A 419 2.62 3.50 35.78
C ARG A 419 1.29 3.39 36.55
N ASN A 420 0.25 2.90 35.88
CA ASN A 420 -1.10 2.80 36.43
C ASN A 420 -1.47 1.36 36.85
N GLU A 421 -0.49 0.47 37.08
CA GLU A 421 -0.72 -0.95 37.44
C GLU A 421 -1.68 -1.12 38.63
N SER A 422 -1.52 -0.34 39.70
CA SER A 422 -2.39 -0.40 40.87
C SER A 422 -3.85 0.01 40.54
N ASN A 423 -4.03 1.07 39.73
CA ASN A 423 -5.37 1.51 39.32
C ASN A 423 -6.05 0.51 38.39
N LEU A 424 -5.27 -0.14 37.52
CA LEU A 424 -5.78 -1.21 36.63
C LEU A 424 -6.21 -2.42 37.45
N PHE A 425 -5.40 -2.81 38.45
CA PHE A 425 -5.72 -3.91 39.36
C PHE A 425 -7.02 -3.64 40.12
N GLU A 426 -7.23 -2.43 40.65
CA GLU A 426 -8.49 -2.03 41.32
C GLU A 426 -9.70 -2.11 40.39
N GLN A 427 -9.49 -1.97 39.07
CA GLN A 427 -10.54 -2.11 38.04
C GLN A 427 -10.59 -3.52 37.40
N GLY A 428 -9.91 -4.49 38.00
CA GLY A 428 -10.00 -5.90 37.62
C GLY A 428 -9.00 -6.34 36.53
N ILE A 429 -8.01 -5.51 36.19
CA ILE A 429 -6.94 -5.86 35.24
C ILE A 429 -5.62 -6.07 35.97
N GLU A 430 -5.14 -7.30 35.99
CA GLU A 430 -3.86 -7.70 36.55
C GLU A 430 -2.81 -7.84 35.42
N LEU A 431 -1.74 -7.02 35.48
CA LEU A 431 -0.62 -7.13 34.57
C LEU A 431 0.20 -8.40 34.81
N GLY A 432 0.51 -9.12 33.77
CA GLY A 432 1.17 -10.43 33.80
C GLY A 432 0.21 -11.61 33.85
N SER A 433 -1.11 -11.36 34.03
CA SER A 433 -2.18 -12.36 34.03
C SER A 433 -3.23 -12.06 32.96
N HIS A 434 -3.93 -10.93 33.07
CA HIS A 434 -4.97 -10.49 32.13
C HIS A 434 -4.41 -9.73 30.92
N TYR A 435 -3.31 -9.02 31.13
CA TYR A 435 -2.60 -8.25 30.11
C TYR A 435 -1.11 -8.33 30.40
N PRO A 436 -0.22 -8.43 29.40
CA PRO A 436 1.21 -8.68 29.64
C PRO A 436 1.88 -7.56 30.45
N ARG A 437 3.12 -7.77 30.87
CA ARG A 437 3.98 -6.74 31.48
C ARG A 437 4.85 -6.08 30.41
N GLN A 438 5.20 -4.81 30.63
CA GLN A 438 6.03 -4.03 29.71
C GLN A 438 7.34 -4.74 29.38
N MET A 439 7.62 -4.86 28.08
CA MET A 439 8.79 -5.57 27.58
C MET A 439 10.05 -4.71 27.47
N VAL A 440 9.92 -3.38 27.37
CA VAL A 440 11.05 -2.45 27.21
C VAL A 440 10.82 -1.12 27.92
N ASP A 441 11.89 -0.50 28.41
CA ASP A 441 11.90 0.89 28.86
C ASP A 441 12.23 1.81 27.69
N HIS A 442 11.27 2.63 27.29
CA HIS A 442 11.41 3.57 26.16
C HIS A 442 12.59 4.55 26.34
N GLN A 443 12.83 5.03 27.57
CA GLN A 443 13.90 6.00 27.85
C GLN A 443 15.29 5.36 27.72
N GLU A 444 15.44 4.14 28.19
CA GLU A 444 16.68 3.37 28.06
C GLU A 444 16.97 3.10 26.58
N LYS A 445 15.98 2.59 25.85
CA LYS A 445 16.10 2.30 24.40
C LYS A 445 16.43 3.54 23.58
N ARG A 446 15.81 4.66 23.90
CA ARG A 446 16.13 5.94 23.25
C ARG A 446 17.60 6.29 23.40
N THR A 447 18.19 6.12 24.60
CA THR A 447 19.61 6.38 24.84
C THR A 447 20.51 5.47 24.01
N GLN A 448 20.18 4.18 23.93
CA GLN A 448 20.90 3.18 23.12
C GLN A 448 20.87 3.53 21.63
N VAL A 449 19.70 3.84 21.09
CA VAL A 449 19.52 4.20 19.66
C VAL A 449 20.32 5.44 19.31
N LEU A 450 20.24 6.49 20.14
CA LEU A 450 21.00 7.72 19.90
C LEU A 450 22.50 7.47 19.83
N ALA A 451 23.03 6.65 20.75
CA ALA A 451 24.46 6.28 20.76
C ALA A 451 24.85 5.50 19.49
N THR A 452 24.03 4.53 19.07
CA THR A 452 24.29 3.71 17.89
C THR A 452 24.32 4.54 16.61
N PHE A 453 23.30 5.37 16.37
CA PHE A 453 23.24 6.20 15.17
C PHE A 453 24.34 7.26 15.13
N LYS A 454 24.64 7.88 16.30
CA LYS A 454 25.73 8.86 16.41
C LYS A 454 27.11 8.26 16.13
N ALA A 455 27.31 6.99 16.41
CA ALA A 455 28.57 6.30 16.12
C ALA A 455 28.78 6.04 14.60
N LEU A 456 27.71 6.16 13.79
CA LEU A 456 27.73 5.98 12.34
C LEU A 456 27.73 7.33 11.58
N ASP A 457 27.48 8.44 12.28
CA ASP A 457 27.53 9.80 11.71
C ASP A 457 28.99 10.30 11.68
#